data_c57235a38a36a22422ad34b3bda2bd3e
#
_entry.id   c57235a38a36a22422ad34b3bda2bd3e
#
_cell.length_a   1.000
_cell.length_b   1.000
_cell.length_c   1.000
_cell.angle_alpha   90.00
_cell.angle_beta   90.00
_cell.angle_gamma   90.00
#
_symmetry.space_group_name_H-M   'P 1'
#
loop_
_entity.id
_entity.type
_entity.pdbx_description
1 polymer ?
#
loop_
_entity_poly.entity_id
_entity_poly.type
_entity_poly.pdbx_seq_one_letter_code
_entity_poly.pdbx_strand_id
1 'polypeptide(L)'
;MPRRKFAGKTDVGLKRKNNEDAFFISPDQHFCLAADGVGGAAAGELASKIFTESTIETFTGNSDRSGKEIKHRIQKAFRLANDNILKHVTQNPDHKGMGCTAELLAFSDEGFIIGHIGDSRTYCLRNGQLEQLTQDHTFVQQQLEAGLITRDKIKQHPLRNVIFRSLGLTKEPELDLLKGKACPEDLFLLCSDGLTDMVPDDQIRDILRSGIDIHRKVEELIETAKLAGGKDNITVVLAAVY
;
A
#
# COMPACT_ATOMS: atom_id res chain seq x y z
N MET A 1 -10.55 -23.08 -2.88
CA MET A 1 -9.79 -21.93 -2.39
C MET A 1 -10.49 -21.37 -1.16
N PRO A 2 -9.78 -20.87 -0.14
CA PRO A 2 -10.38 -20.20 1.00
C PRO A 2 -11.25 -19.02 0.55
N ARG A 3 -12.40 -18.82 1.21
CA ARG A 3 -13.25 -17.65 0.98
C ARG A 3 -12.51 -16.41 1.46
N ARG A 4 -12.72 -15.30 0.78
CA ARG A 4 -12.13 -14.01 1.16
C ARG A 4 -13.20 -12.94 1.22
N LYS A 5 -12.99 -11.95 2.06
CA LYS A 5 -13.82 -10.75 2.13
C LYS A 5 -12.90 -9.55 2.19
N PHE A 6 -13.14 -8.59 1.32
CA PHE A 6 -12.39 -7.35 1.29
C PHE A 6 -13.24 -6.17 1.70
N ALA A 7 -12.60 -5.17 2.27
CA ALA A 7 -13.17 -3.85 2.51
C ALA A 7 -12.06 -2.80 2.32
N GLY A 8 -12.39 -1.63 1.82
CA GLY A 8 -11.43 -0.55 1.66
C GLY A 8 -12.12 0.80 1.62
N LYS A 9 -11.37 1.82 2.03
CA LYS A 9 -11.80 3.21 2.00
C LYS A 9 -10.58 4.11 1.97
N THR A 10 -10.71 5.24 1.30
CA THR A 10 -9.77 6.36 1.37
C THR A 10 -10.49 7.60 1.87
N ASP A 11 -9.79 8.47 2.58
CA ASP A 11 -10.28 9.74 3.14
C ASP A 11 -9.22 10.82 2.94
N VAL A 12 -9.64 12.04 2.61
CA VAL A 12 -8.73 13.16 2.38
C VAL A 12 -7.96 13.60 3.63
N GLY A 13 -8.41 13.14 4.79
CA GLY A 13 -7.91 13.62 6.09
C GLY A 13 -8.44 15.00 6.47
N LEU A 14 -7.77 15.66 7.43
CA LEU A 14 -8.23 16.95 7.97
C LEU A 14 -7.38 18.13 7.51
N LYS A 15 -6.24 17.92 6.87
CA LYS A 15 -5.27 18.96 6.52
C LYS A 15 -5.05 19.12 5.02
N ARG A 16 -5.22 18.06 4.26
CA ARG A 16 -5.08 18.07 2.80
C ARG A 16 -6.34 18.63 2.14
N LYS A 17 -6.19 19.20 0.94
CA LYS A 17 -7.33 19.69 0.12
C LYS A 17 -7.78 18.65 -0.88
N ASN A 18 -6.85 17.87 -1.39
CA ASN A 18 -7.05 16.83 -2.39
C ASN A 18 -6.66 15.48 -1.80
N ASN A 19 -7.23 14.43 -2.34
CA ASN A 19 -6.83 13.07 -2.04
C ASN A 19 -5.97 12.54 -3.19
N GLU A 20 -4.69 12.32 -2.92
CA GLU A 20 -3.72 11.79 -3.88
C GLU A 20 -3.55 10.28 -3.73
N ASP A 21 -4.16 9.68 -2.70
CA ASP A 21 -4.22 8.23 -2.51
C ASP A 21 -5.21 7.58 -3.48
N ALA A 22 -4.94 6.34 -3.83
CA ALA A 22 -5.88 5.47 -4.53
C ALA A 22 -5.88 4.07 -3.92
N PHE A 23 -7.01 3.38 -4.03
CA PHE A 23 -7.10 1.96 -3.74
C PHE A 23 -8.00 1.24 -4.74
N PHE A 24 -7.85 -0.07 -4.82
CA PHE A 24 -8.74 -0.91 -5.62
C PHE A 24 -8.88 -2.29 -4.98
N ILE A 25 -10.08 -2.84 -5.07
CA ILE A 25 -10.40 -4.21 -4.69
C ILE A 25 -10.99 -4.89 -5.92
N SER A 26 -10.36 -6.00 -6.35
CA SER A 26 -10.88 -6.72 -7.51
C SER A 26 -12.27 -7.31 -7.24
N PRO A 27 -13.20 -7.24 -8.21
CA PRO A 27 -14.57 -7.76 -8.01
C PRO A 27 -14.61 -9.25 -7.65
N ASP A 28 -13.64 -10.02 -8.13
CA ASP A 28 -13.48 -11.45 -7.84
C ASP A 28 -12.71 -11.72 -6.53
N GLN A 29 -12.35 -10.67 -5.79
CA GLN A 29 -11.67 -10.73 -4.49
C GLN A 29 -10.36 -11.56 -4.53
N HIS A 30 -9.58 -11.42 -5.58
CA HIS A 30 -8.28 -12.08 -5.73
C HIS A 30 -7.10 -11.17 -5.50
N PHE A 31 -7.26 -9.87 -5.66
CA PHE A 31 -6.23 -8.89 -5.34
C PHE A 31 -6.83 -7.57 -4.84
N CYS A 32 -6.03 -6.83 -4.13
CA CYS A 32 -6.30 -5.44 -3.76
C CYS A 32 -5.00 -4.65 -3.77
N LEU A 33 -5.12 -3.35 -3.89
CA LEU A 33 -3.98 -2.42 -3.88
C LEU A 33 -4.30 -1.16 -3.09
N ALA A 34 -3.23 -0.50 -2.65
CA ALA A 34 -3.21 0.86 -2.14
C ALA A 34 -2.00 1.59 -2.71
N ALA A 35 -2.14 2.87 -2.98
CA ALA A 35 -1.08 3.72 -3.50
C ALA A 35 -1.23 5.12 -2.92
N ASP A 36 -0.12 5.72 -2.54
CA ASP A 36 -0.01 7.10 -2.06
C ASP A 36 0.71 7.92 -3.13
N GLY A 37 0.03 8.92 -3.65
CA GLY A 37 0.54 9.76 -4.72
C GLY A 37 1.43 10.87 -4.20
N VAL A 38 2.62 11.00 -4.77
CA VAL A 38 3.58 12.06 -4.45
C VAL A 38 3.86 12.93 -5.67
N GLY A 39 4.07 14.25 -5.47
CA GLY A 39 4.46 15.14 -6.58
C GLY A 39 3.80 16.51 -6.65
N GLY A 40 3.04 16.93 -5.64
CA GLY A 40 2.39 18.26 -5.58
C GLY A 40 1.38 18.54 -6.71
N ALA A 41 0.51 19.54 -6.53
CA ALA A 41 -0.41 20.12 -7.51
C ALA A 41 -1.09 19.13 -8.51
N ALA A 42 -1.87 18.15 -8.01
CA ALA A 42 -2.67 17.18 -8.79
C ALA A 42 -1.85 16.08 -9.52
N ALA A 43 -0.53 16.08 -9.44
CA ALA A 43 0.30 15.08 -10.11
C ALA A 43 0.34 13.75 -9.32
N GLY A 44 0.26 13.79 -7.98
CA GLY A 44 0.21 12.60 -7.13
C GLY A 44 -1.04 11.76 -7.38
N GLU A 45 -2.22 12.39 -7.41
CA GLU A 45 -3.49 11.72 -7.74
C GLU A 45 -3.43 10.98 -9.07
N LEU A 46 -2.80 11.58 -10.07
CA LEU A 46 -2.65 10.94 -11.37
C LEU A 46 -1.69 9.74 -11.32
N ALA A 47 -0.61 9.82 -10.54
CA ALA A 47 0.34 8.71 -10.42
C ALA A 47 -0.30 7.49 -9.75
N SER A 48 -1.00 7.67 -8.62
CA SER A 48 -1.71 6.60 -7.93
C SER A 48 -2.83 5.99 -8.78
N LYS A 49 -3.51 6.82 -9.59
CA LYS A 49 -4.50 6.37 -10.57
C LYS A 49 -3.85 5.54 -11.70
N ILE A 50 -2.72 5.97 -12.26
CA ILE A 50 -2.00 5.21 -13.31
C ILE A 50 -1.58 3.84 -12.79
N PHE A 51 -1.09 3.74 -11.55
CA PHE A 51 -0.76 2.44 -10.96
C PHE A 51 -2.00 1.55 -10.84
N THR A 52 -3.11 2.10 -10.37
CA THR A 52 -4.38 1.38 -10.26
C THR A 52 -4.86 0.85 -11.61
N GLU A 53 -4.92 1.69 -12.64
CA GLU A 53 -5.36 1.33 -13.98
C GLU A 53 -4.44 0.28 -14.63
N SER A 54 -3.11 0.45 -14.51
CA SER A 54 -2.12 -0.50 -15.03
C SER A 54 -2.22 -1.87 -14.36
N THR A 55 -2.55 -1.89 -13.06
CA THR A 55 -2.76 -3.14 -12.33
C THR A 55 -4.05 -3.84 -12.80
N ILE A 56 -5.15 -3.10 -12.92
CA ILE A 56 -6.42 -3.64 -13.42
C ILE A 56 -6.22 -4.23 -14.82
N GLU A 57 -5.58 -3.50 -15.75
CA GLU A 57 -5.27 -3.97 -17.10
C GLU A 57 -4.50 -5.30 -17.07
N THR A 58 -3.48 -5.38 -16.23
CA THR A 58 -2.59 -6.57 -16.17
C THR A 58 -3.29 -7.79 -15.58
N PHE A 59 -4.23 -7.59 -14.66
CA PHE A 59 -4.95 -8.69 -13.99
C PHE A 59 -6.25 -9.09 -14.71
N THR A 60 -6.74 -8.30 -15.66
CA THR A 60 -7.97 -8.59 -16.40
C THR A 60 -7.74 -9.72 -17.42
N GLY A 61 -8.76 -10.59 -17.56
CA GLY A 61 -8.86 -11.55 -18.67
C GLY A 61 -8.05 -12.86 -18.52
N ASN A 62 -7.31 -13.05 -17.44
CA ASN A 62 -6.54 -14.27 -17.21
C ASN A 62 -6.96 -14.95 -15.90
N SER A 63 -7.35 -16.22 -15.99
CA SER A 63 -7.83 -17.05 -14.87
C SER A 63 -6.73 -17.88 -14.17
N ASP A 64 -5.49 -17.89 -14.69
CA ASP A 64 -4.39 -18.62 -14.07
C ASP A 64 -4.03 -17.98 -12.72
N ARG A 65 -4.11 -18.78 -11.66
CA ARG A 65 -3.83 -18.40 -10.26
C ARG A 65 -2.55 -19.01 -9.71
N SER A 66 -1.74 -19.64 -10.57
CA SER A 66 -0.43 -20.15 -10.12
C SER A 66 0.43 -19.05 -9.55
N GLY A 67 1.23 -19.36 -8.52
CA GLY A 67 2.14 -18.40 -7.90
C GLY A 67 3.11 -17.78 -8.91
N LYS A 68 3.53 -18.54 -9.93
CA LYS A 68 4.37 -18.06 -11.03
C LYS A 68 3.68 -16.95 -11.84
N GLU A 69 2.43 -17.19 -12.22
CA GLU A 69 1.66 -16.26 -13.03
C GLU A 69 1.31 -14.98 -12.23
N ILE A 70 0.87 -15.12 -10.99
CA ILE A 70 0.59 -13.98 -10.11
C ILE A 70 1.85 -13.11 -9.92
N LYS A 71 3.00 -13.73 -9.66
CA LYS A 71 4.29 -13.01 -9.58
C LYS A 71 4.58 -12.25 -10.88
N HIS A 72 4.42 -12.90 -12.03
CA HIS A 72 4.65 -12.28 -13.34
C HIS A 72 3.73 -11.07 -13.56
N ARG A 73 2.44 -11.17 -13.20
CA ARG A 73 1.48 -10.06 -13.32
C ARG A 73 1.84 -8.89 -12.41
N ILE A 74 2.23 -9.15 -11.17
CA ILE A 74 2.68 -8.09 -10.26
C ILE A 74 3.86 -7.35 -10.89
N GLN A 75 4.90 -8.06 -11.34
CA GLN A 75 6.06 -7.46 -11.98
C GLN A 75 5.69 -6.65 -13.22
N LYS A 76 4.77 -7.17 -14.04
CA LYS A 76 4.28 -6.48 -15.24
C LYS A 76 3.48 -5.21 -14.87
N ALA A 77 2.61 -5.28 -13.87
CA ALA A 77 1.80 -4.12 -13.42
C ALA A 77 2.68 -2.97 -12.94
N PHE A 78 3.68 -3.26 -12.10
CA PHE A 78 4.61 -2.25 -11.60
C PHE A 78 5.45 -1.62 -12.72
N ARG A 79 5.94 -2.44 -13.66
CA ARG A 79 6.69 -1.94 -14.82
C ARG A 79 5.80 -1.07 -15.71
N LEU A 80 4.61 -1.55 -16.06
CA LEU A 80 3.67 -0.82 -16.91
C LEU A 80 3.28 0.53 -16.28
N ALA A 81 2.97 0.53 -14.98
CA ALA A 81 2.65 1.76 -14.26
C ALA A 81 3.82 2.74 -14.28
N ASN A 82 5.04 2.27 -13.98
CA ASN A 82 6.24 3.10 -14.00
C ASN A 82 6.49 3.71 -15.39
N ASP A 83 6.40 2.90 -16.44
CA ASP A 83 6.59 3.36 -17.84
C ASP A 83 5.53 4.41 -18.22
N ASN A 84 4.27 4.19 -17.81
CA ASN A 84 3.18 5.13 -18.07
C ASN A 84 3.38 6.46 -17.32
N ILE A 85 3.81 6.43 -16.06
CA ILE A 85 4.12 7.64 -15.27
C ILE A 85 5.28 8.40 -15.94
N LEU A 86 6.39 7.76 -16.27
CA LEU A 86 7.54 8.39 -16.90
C LEU A 86 7.20 8.96 -18.28
N LYS A 87 6.38 8.25 -19.06
CA LYS A 87 5.87 8.74 -20.35
C LYS A 87 5.02 9.98 -20.15
N HIS A 88 4.12 9.97 -19.17
CA HIS A 88 3.29 11.13 -18.85
C HIS A 88 4.14 12.36 -18.49
N VAL A 89 5.14 12.20 -17.63
CA VAL A 89 6.08 13.28 -17.23
C VAL A 89 6.84 13.83 -18.44
N THR A 90 7.25 12.96 -19.36
CA THR A 90 7.93 13.39 -20.59
C THR A 90 7.03 14.26 -21.47
N GLN A 91 5.73 13.97 -21.50
CA GLN A 91 4.74 14.74 -22.28
C GLN A 91 4.24 15.99 -21.53
N ASN A 92 4.37 16.01 -20.19
CA ASN A 92 3.90 17.08 -19.30
C ASN A 92 5.02 17.47 -18.33
N PRO A 93 6.01 18.27 -18.74
CA PRO A 93 7.18 18.60 -17.91
C PRO A 93 6.84 19.27 -16.56
N ASP A 94 5.69 19.94 -16.48
CA ASP A 94 5.20 20.57 -15.25
C ASP A 94 4.86 19.54 -14.16
N HIS A 95 4.65 18.28 -14.53
CA HIS A 95 4.45 17.15 -13.60
C HIS A 95 5.75 16.44 -13.24
N LYS A 96 6.90 17.06 -13.46
CA LYS A 96 8.20 16.50 -13.09
C LYS A 96 8.26 16.21 -11.60
N GLY A 97 8.65 14.97 -11.27
CA GLY A 97 8.73 14.49 -9.89
C GLY A 97 7.45 13.84 -9.38
N MET A 98 6.41 13.70 -10.23
CA MET A 98 5.25 12.89 -9.86
C MET A 98 5.64 11.42 -9.75
N GLY A 99 5.02 10.75 -8.79
CA GLY A 99 5.19 9.32 -8.55
C GLY A 99 4.16 8.81 -7.55
N CYS A 100 4.26 7.56 -7.17
CA CYS A 100 3.45 7.02 -6.08
C CYS A 100 4.16 5.85 -5.38
N THR A 101 3.79 5.60 -4.13
CA THR A 101 4.00 4.31 -3.49
C THR A 101 3.12 3.26 -4.16
N ALA A 102 3.41 2.00 -3.96
CA ALA A 102 2.62 0.93 -4.55
C ALA A 102 2.62 -0.31 -3.66
N GLU A 103 1.45 -0.63 -3.12
CA GLU A 103 1.13 -1.85 -2.39
C GLU A 103 0.15 -2.68 -3.21
N LEU A 104 0.49 -3.91 -3.54
CA LEU A 104 -0.37 -4.85 -4.26
C LEU A 104 -0.31 -6.22 -3.60
N LEU A 105 -1.41 -6.62 -2.98
CA LEU A 105 -1.61 -7.97 -2.45
C LEU A 105 -2.43 -8.80 -3.43
N ALA A 106 -1.89 -9.90 -3.91
CA ALA A 106 -2.60 -10.85 -4.75
C ALA A 106 -2.53 -12.27 -4.20
N PHE A 107 -3.65 -13.00 -4.27
CA PHE A 107 -3.76 -14.37 -3.81
C PHE A 107 -3.58 -15.35 -4.96
N SER A 108 -2.77 -16.37 -4.73
CA SER A 108 -2.53 -17.52 -5.62
C SER A 108 -3.09 -18.80 -5.04
N ASP A 109 -2.98 -19.90 -5.79
CA ASP A 109 -3.32 -21.25 -5.31
C ASP A 109 -2.38 -21.73 -4.20
N GLU A 110 -1.20 -21.11 -4.09
CA GLU A 110 -0.14 -21.46 -3.13
C GLU A 110 -0.14 -20.56 -1.87
N GLY A 111 -0.90 -19.45 -1.88
CA GLY A 111 -0.92 -18.48 -0.79
C GLY A 111 -1.11 -17.05 -1.27
N PHE A 112 -0.22 -16.13 -0.87
CA PHE A 112 -0.26 -14.74 -1.31
C PHE A 112 1.10 -14.28 -1.84
N ILE A 113 1.06 -13.24 -2.67
CA ILE A 113 2.24 -12.51 -3.14
C ILE A 113 1.95 -11.01 -2.99
N ILE A 114 2.92 -10.29 -2.43
CA ILE A 114 2.88 -8.83 -2.29
C ILE A 114 3.94 -8.25 -3.23
N GLY A 115 3.56 -7.20 -3.96
CA GLY A 115 4.48 -6.27 -4.60
C GLY A 115 4.48 -4.97 -3.83
N HIS A 116 5.67 -4.45 -3.50
CA HIS A 116 5.84 -3.30 -2.63
C HIS A 116 6.91 -2.33 -3.16
N ILE A 117 6.57 -1.05 -3.19
CA ILE A 117 7.50 0.08 -3.41
C ILE A 117 7.00 1.28 -2.59
N GLY A 118 7.86 1.87 -1.77
CA GLY A 118 7.56 3.09 -1.02
C GLY A 118 7.52 2.88 0.48
N ASP A 119 6.69 3.64 1.18
CA ASP A 119 6.48 3.61 2.63
C ASP A 119 5.02 3.39 3.03
N SER A 120 4.14 3.17 2.07
CA SER A 120 2.87 2.48 2.33
C SER A 120 3.17 1.07 2.83
N ARG A 121 2.32 0.50 3.67
CA ARG A 121 2.63 -0.75 4.36
C ARG A 121 1.58 -1.83 4.14
N THR A 122 2.05 -3.07 4.13
CA THR A 122 1.20 -4.25 4.26
C THR A 122 1.51 -4.97 5.57
N TYR A 123 0.46 -5.20 6.37
CA TYR A 123 0.50 -5.98 7.61
C TYR A 123 -0.31 -7.26 7.46
N CYS A 124 0.02 -8.25 8.32
CA CYS A 124 -0.79 -9.45 8.53
C CYS A 124 -1.10 -9.60 10.03
N LEU A 125 -2.38 -9.65 10.37
CA LEU A 125 -2.83 -10.11 11.68
C LEU A 125 -3.06 -11.62 11.60
N ARG A 126 -2.27 -12.39 12.33
CA ARG A 126 -2.34 -13.85 12.46
C ARG A 126 -2.23 -14.27 13.92
N ASN A 127 -3.11 -15.13 14.40
CA ASN A 127 -3.10 -15.60 15.78
C ASN A 127 -3.07 -14.45 16.81
N GLY A 128 -3.73 -13.32 16.50
CA GLY A 128 -3.77 -12.13 17.34
C GLY A 128 -2.50 -11.29 17.36
N GLN A 129 -1.48 -11.62 16.58
CA GLN A 129 -0.25 -10.84 16.41
C GLN A 129 -0.30 -10.08 15.10
N LEU A 130 0.01 -8.79 15.15
CA LEU A 130 0.15 -7.92 13.97
C LEU A 130 1.62 -7.89 13.57
N GLU A 131 1.90 -8.26 12.34
CA GLU A 131 3.24 -8.24 11.74
C GLU A 131 3.25 -7.34 10.52
N GLN A 132 4.17 -6.37 10.46
CA GLN A 132 4.44 -5.63 9.24
C GLN A 132 5.23 -6.54 8.30
N LEU A 133 4.67 -6.82 7.12
CA LEU A 133 5.30 -7.70 6.13
C LEU A 133 6.25 -6.95 5.21
N THR A 134 5.95 -5.71 4.86
CA THR A 134 6.76 -4.85 3.99
C THR A 134 7.75 -4.02 4.81
N GLN A 135 8.75 -3.49 4.15
CA GLN A 135 9.79 -2.67 4.75
C GLN A 135 9.84 -1.32 4.04
N ASP A 136 9.70 -0.24 4.81
CA ASP A 136 9.59 1.10 4.25
C ASP A 136 10.85 1.49 3.45
N HIS A 137 10.69 1.99 2.25
CA HIS A 137 11.79 2.51 1.43
C HIS A 137 12.08 3.99 1.75
N THR A 138 12.37 4.26 3.03
CA THR A 138 12.66 5.60 3.54
C THR A 138 14.11 5.74 3.98
N PHE A 139 14.59 7.00 3.97
CA PHE A 139 15.92 7.33 4.45
C PHE A 139 16.14 6.86 5.90
N VAL A 140 15.14 7.03 6.76
CA VAL A 140 15.25 6.64 8.18
C VAL A 140 15.28 5.13 8.37
N GLN A 141 14.59 4.38 7.54
CA GLN A 141 14.65 2.92 7.57
C GLN A 141 16.04 2.42 7.16
N GLN A 142 16.64 2.99 6.13
CA GLN A 142 18.02 2.68 5.72
C GLN A 142 19.03 2.99 6.84
N GLN A 143 18.84 4.11 7.55
CA GLN A 143 19.69 4.49 8.68
C GLN A 143 19.55 3.51 9.86
N LEU A 144 18.31 3.05 10.11
CA LEU A 144 18.04 2.03 11.14
C LEU A 144 18.77 0.71 10.83
N GLU A 145 18.69 0.24 9.58
CA GLU A 145 19.37 -0.98 9.14
C GLU A 145 20.90 -0.89 9.21
N ALA A 146 21.42 0.29 8.89
CA ALA A 146 22.83 0.57 9.03
C ALA A 146 23.28 0.73 10.51
N GLY A 147 22.34 0.64 11.48
CA GLY A 147 22.62 0.82 12.89
C GLY A 147 22.98 2.26 13.30
N LEU A 148 22.70 3.24 12.43
CA LEU A 148 23.04 4.65 12.64
C LEU A 148 22.02 5.37 13.53
N ILE A 149 20.78 4.89 13.56
CA ILE A 149 19.71 5.37 14.44
C ILE A 149 18.99 4.19 15.09
N THR A 150 18.25 4.46 16.16
CA THR A 150 17.38 3.49 16.85
C THR A 150 15.91 3.73 16.49
N ARG A 151 15.04 2.73 16.67
CA ARG A 151 13.62 2.80 16.31
C ARG A 151 12.87 3.97 16.95
N ASP A 152 13.20 4.31 18.19
CA ASP A 152 12.60 5.43 18.92
C ASP A 152 12.92 6.80 18.32
N LYS A 153 14.02 6.92 17.57
CA LYS A 153 14.42 8.15 16.88
C LYS A 153 13.75 8.37 15.51
N ILE A 154 13.18 7.33 14.91
CA ILE A 154 12.56 7.42 13.58
C ILE A 154 11.46 8.49 13.56
N LYS A 155 10.50 8.44 14.50
CA LYS A 155 9.34 9.34 14.53
C LYS A 155 9.72 10.83 14.66
N GLN A 156 10.88 11.12 15.24
CA GLN A 156 11.37 12.49 15.47
C GLN A 156 12.38 12.94 14.41
N HIS A 157 12.76 12.06 13.49
CA HIS A 157 13.78 12.38 12.49
C HIS A 157 13.26 13.38 11.45
N PRO A 158 13.99 14.47 11.12
CA PRO A 158 13.53 15.49 10.18
C PRO A 158 13.30 14.97 8.76
N LEU A 159 13.98 13.89 8.38
CA LEU A 159 13.88 13.25 7.06
C LEU A 159 13.06 11.94 7.10
N ARG A 160 12.15 11.78 8.08
CA ARG A 160 11.39 10.53 8.22
C ARG A 160 10.49 10.22 7.03
N ASN A 161 9.99 11.25 6.33
CA ASN A 161 9.10 11.12 5.17
C ASN A 161 9.88 11.18 3.84
N VAL A 162 11.21 11.03 3.85
CA VAL A 162 12.01 11.01 2.62
C VAL A 162 12.04 9.60 2.07
N ILE A 163 11.29 9.39 1.01
CA ILE A 163 11.19 8.12 0.26
C ILE A 163 12.32 8.11 -0.79
N PHE A 164 13.01 7.00 -0.95
CA PHE A 164 14.02 6.83 -1.99
C PHE A 164 13.62 5.85 -3.10
N ARG A 165 12.49 5.13 -2.94
CA ARG A 165 11.89 4.29 -3.98
C ARG A 165 10.40 4.63 -4.13
N SER A 166 10.00 4.99 -5.35
CA SER A 166 8.61 5.15 -5.76
C SER A 166 8.48 4.84 -7.25
N LEU A 167 7.29 4.52 -7.71
CA LEU A 167 6.99 4.49 -9.14
C LEU A 167 7.12 5.90 -9.71
N GLY A 168 7.66 6.03 -10.92
CA GLY A 168 7.91 7.31 -11.57
C GLY A 168 9.26 7.96 -11.24
N LEU A 169 10.03 7.43 -10.27
CA LEU A 169 11.31 8.01 -9.87
C LEU A 169 12.47 7.59 -10.80
N THR A 170 12.52 6.32 -11.15
CA THR A 170 13.60 5.74 -11.97
C THR A 170 13.05 4.94 -13.14
N LYS A 171 13.89 4.68 -14.16
CA LYS A 171 13.47 3.86 -15.31
C LYS A 171 13.19 2.41 -14.95
N GLU A 172 13.90 1.87 -13.99
CA GLU A 172 13.72 0.50 -13.50
C GLU A 172 13.34 0.57 -12.03
N PRO A 173 12.05 0.37 -11.69
CA PRO A 173 11.62 0.41 -10.29
C PRO A 173 12.15 -0.82 -9.54
N GLU A 174 12.77 -0.58 -8.40
CA GLU A 174 13.25 -1.63 -7.50
C GLU A 174 12.08 -2.18 -6.69
N LEU A 175 11.37 -3.15 -7.26
CA LEU A 175 10.20 -3.81 -6.68
C LEU A 175 10.60 -4.88 -5.66
N ASP A 176 10.11 -4.79 -4.45
CA ASP A 176 10.17 -5.87 -3.48
C ASP A 176 9.00 -6.85 -3.69
N LEU A 177 9.32 -8.14 -3.71
CA LEU A 177 8.36 -9.22 -3.86
C LEU A 177 8.40 -10.14 -2.65
N LEU A 178 7.30 -10.16 -1.89
CA LEU A 178 7.14 -11.04 -0.74
C LEU A 178 6.11 -12.12 -1.07
N LYS A 179 6.31 -13.32 -0.55
CA LYS A 179 5.37 -14.42 -0.69
C LYS A 179 5.18 -15.16 0.62
N GLY A 180 4.01 -15.68 0.84
CA GLY A 180 3.70 -16.44 2.04
C GLY A 180 2.46 -17.31 1.88
N LYS A 181 2.22 -18.16 2.88
CA LYS A 181 0.98 -18.95 2.96
C LYS A 181 -0.12 -18.09 3.55
N ALA A 182 -1.28 -18.08 2.90
CA ALA A 182 -2.50 -17.54 3.46
C ALA A 182 -3.22 -18.62 4.28
N CYS A 183 -3.44 -18.35 5.55
CA CYS A 183 -4.13 -19.26 6.47
C CYS A 183 -5.55 -18.75 6.75
N PRO A 184 -6.51 -19.65 7.08
CA PRO A 184 -7.79 -19.21 7.61
C PRO A 184 -7.59 -18.28 8.81
N GLU A 185 -8.46 -17.26 8.93
CA GLU A 185 -8.43 -16.21 9.96
C GLU A 185 -7.30 -15.17 9.81
N ASP A 186 -6.46 -15.25 8.79
CA ASP A 186 -5.55 -14.16 8.46
C ASP A 186 -6.34 -12.91 8.04
N LEU A 187 -5.91 -11.76 8.55
CA LEU A 187 -6.41 -10.46 8.13
C LEU A 187 -5.23 -9.59 7.66
N PHE A 188 -5.20 -9.32 6.38
CA PHE A 188 -4.20 -8.42 5.78
C PHE A 188 -4.72 -6.98 5.80
N LEU A 189 -3.82 -6.04 6.09
CA LEU A 189 -4.07 -4.60 6.02
C LEU A 189 -3.04 -4.00 5.06
N LEU A 190 -3.51 -3.31 4.01
CA LEU A 190 -2.72 -2.39 3.19
C LEU A 190 -3.12 -0.97 3.57
N CYS A 191 -2.15 -0.08 3.78
CA CYS A 191 -2.44 1.31 4.14
C CYS A 191 -1.35 2.26 3.66
N SER A 192 -1.74 3.52 3.43
CA SER A 192 -0.80 4.63 3.28
C SER A 192 -0.25 5.10 4.63
N ASP A 193 0.79 5.95 4.60
CA ASP A 193 1.44 6.50 5.79
C ASP A 193 0.51 7.39 6.63
N GLY A 194 -0.54 7.96 6.01
CA GLY A 194 -1.58 8.71 6.72
C GLY A 194 -2.30 7.92 7.82
N LEU A 195 -2.31 6.60 7.76
CA LEU A 195 -2.72 5.76 8.87
C LEU A 195 -1.59 5.59 9.90
N THR A 196 -0.42 5.12 9.49
CA THR A 196 0.64 4.66 10.39
C THR A 196 1.44 5.79 11.03
N ASP A 197 1.41 6.99 10.46
CA ASP A 197 1.92 8.20 11.08
C ASP A 197 1.04 8.70 12.24
N MET A 198 -0.26 8.37 12.19
CA MET A 198 -1.24 8.82 13.18
C MET A 198 -1.58 7.75 14.22
N VAL A 199 -1.63 6.48 13.83
CA VAL A 199 -2.10 5.38 14.69
C VAL A 199 -0.96 4.39 14.94
N PRO A 200 -0.57 4.13 16.19
CA PRO A 200 0.48 3.15 16.50
C PRO A 200 0.00 1.71 16.26
N ASP A 201 0.96 0.82 15.99
CA ASP A 201 0.70 -0.57 15.59
C ASP A 201 -0.12 -1.36 16.62
N ASP A 202 0.04 -1.07 17.92
CA ASP A 202 -0.74 -1.71 18.99
C ASP A 202 -2.23 -1.32 18.91
N GLN A 203 -2.54 -0.08 18.61
CA GLN A 203 -3.92 0.38 18.42
C GLN A 203 -4.51 -0.17 17.10
N ILE A 204 -3.72 -0.20 16.01
CA ILE A 204 -4.12 -0.88 14.76
C ILE A 204 -4.47 -2.33 15.04
N ARG A 205 -3.60 -3.06 15.74
CA ARG A 205 -3.83 -4.46 16.14
C ARG A 205 -5.13 -4.63 16.91
N ASP A 206 -5.39 -3.79 17.88
CA ASP A 206 -6.55 -3.92 18.77
C ASP A 206 -7.87 -3.69 17.98
N ILE A 207 -7.90 -2.72 17.04
CA ILE A 207 -9.02 -2.53 16.13
C ILE A 207 -9.20 -3.77 15.22
N LEU A 208 -8.12 -4.28 14.64
CA LEU A 208 -8.18 -5.44 13.76
C LEU A 208 -8.62 -6.72 14.49
N ARG A 209 -8.29 -6.88 15.77
CA ARG A 209 -8.72 -8.01 16.62
C ARG A 209 -10.16 -7.91 17.12
N SER A 210 -10.77 -6.73 17.07
CA SER A 210 -12.14 -6.54 17.54
C SER A 210 -13.13 -7.44 16.79
N GLY A 211 -14.24 -7.78 17.42
CA GLY A 211 -15.29 -8.63 16.83
C GLY A 211 -16.20 -7.93 15.82
N ILE A 212 -15.91 -6.69 15.44
CA ILE A 212 -16.73 -5.92 14.49
C ILE A 212 -16.52 -6.36 13.04
N ASP A 213 -17.47 -6.02 12.17
CA ASP A 213 -17.39 -6.34 10.73
C ASP A 213 -16.19 -5.62 10.06
N ILE A 214 -15.67 -6.24 9.01
CA ILE A 214 -14.49 -5.75 8.28
C ILE A 214 -14.67 -4.31 7.75
N HIS A 215 -15.88 -3.92 7.31
CA HIS A 215 -16.14 -2.55 6.85
C HIS A 215 -16.08 -1.56 8.01
N ARG A 216 -16.58 -1.95 9.19
CA ARG A 216 -16.48 -1.14 10.40
C ARG A 216 -15.04 -1.01 10.88
N LYS A 217 -14.21 -2.04 10.75
CA LYS A 217 -12.76 -1.93 11.05
C LYS A 217 -12.07 -0.88 10.18
N VAL A 218 -12.38 -0.86 8.88
CA VAL A 218 -11.86 0.16 7.96
C VAL A 218 -12.29 1.57 8.40
N GLU A 219 -13.57 1.75 8.71
CA GLU A 219 -14.09 3.04 9.19
C GLU A 219 -13.39 3.48 10.48
N GLU A 220 -13.26 2.56 11.46
CA GLU A 220 -12.67 2.85 12.76
C GLU A 220 -11.18 3.22 12.66
N LEU A 221 -10.42 2.54 11.79
CA LEU A 221 -9.01 2.89 11.51
C LEU A 221 -8.89 4.31 10.97
N ILE A 222 -9.71 4.67 9.97
CA ILE A 222 -9.70 6.01 9.37
C ILE A 222 -10.11 7.07 10.39
N GLU A 223 -11.20 6.87 11.11
CA GLU A 223 -11.65 7.83 12.12
C GLU A 223 -10.62 7.99 13.26
N THR A 224 -9.97 6.90 13.67
CA THR A 224 -8.89 6.96 14.67
C THR A 224 -7.71 7.81 14.16
N ALA A 225 -7.30 7.65 12.91
CA ALA A 225 -6.25 8.46 12.31
C ALA A 225 -6.66 9.95 12.20
N LYS A 226 -7.93 10.23 11.85
CA LYS A 226 -8.47 11.59 11.82
C LYS A 226 -8.49 12.21 13.21
N LEU A 227 -8.93 11.49 14.23
CA LEU A 227 -8.94 11.96 15.63
C LEU A 227 -7.53 12.24 16.14
N ALA A 228 -6.51 11.49 15.68
CA ALA A 228 -5.11 11.74 15.99
C ALA A 228 -4.50 12.92 15.22
N GLY A 229 -5.26 13.56 14.34
CA GLY A 229 -4.87 14.78 13.64
C GLY A 229 -5.11 14.79 12.13
N GLY A 230 -5.26 13.62 11.47
CA GLY A 230 -5.59 13.47 10.05
C GLY A 230 -4.71 14.34 9.14
N LYS A 231 -3.40 14.26 9.32
CA LYS A 231 -2.43 15.18 8.69
C LYS A 231 -2.29 14.95 7.19
N ASP A 232 -2.55 13.73 6.73
CA ASP A 232 -2.44 13.32 5.34
C ASP A 232 -3.70 12.60 4.84
N ASN A 233 -3.70 12.22 3.58
CA ASN A 233 -4.66 11.30 3.00
C ASN A 233 -4.53 9.94 3.72
N ILE A 234 -5.64 9.26 3.96
CA ILE A 234 -5.66 8.03 4.76
C ILE A 234 -6.33 6.94 3.93
N THR A 235 -5.58 5.96 3.52
CA THR A 235 -6.09 4.82 2.78
C THR A 235 -5.91 3.53 3.56
N VAL A 236 -6.99 2.76 3.66
CA VAL A 236 -7.06 1.48 4.36
C VAL A 236 -7.75 0.45 3.48
N VAL A 237 -7.10 -0.68 3.25
CA VAL A 237 -7.69 -1.83 2.57
C VAL A 237 -7.46 -3.07 3.42
N LEU A 238 -8.53 -3.79 3.73
CA LEU A 238 -8.50 -5.04 4.48
C LEU A 238 -8.87 -6.23 3.59
N ALA A 239 -8.16 -7.34 3.76
CA ALA A 239 -8.44 -8.62 3.10
C ALA A 239 -8.45 -9.75 4.14
N ALA A 240 -9.63 -10.28 4.44
CA ALA A 240 -9.82 -11.40 5.38
C ALA A 240 -9.88 -12.73 4.64
N VAL A 241 -9.26 -13.76 5.21
CA VAL A 241 -9.22 -15.15 4.71
C VAL A 241 -10.05 -16.03 5.65
N TYR A 242 -10.98 -16.85 5.09
CA TYR A 242 -11.89 -17.73 5.85
C TYR A 242 -11.70 -19.20 5.49
#